data_164d5703603dfcff66bf30c0f069510a
#
_entry.id   164d5703603dfcff66bf30c0f069510a
#
_cell.length_a   1.000
_cell.length_b   1.000
_cell.length_c   1.000
_cell.angle_alpha   90.00
_cell.angle_beta   90.00
_cell.angle_gamma   90.00
#
_symmetry.space_group_name_H-M   'P 1'
#
loop_
_entity.id
_entity.type
_entity.pdbx_description
1 polymer ?
#
loop_
_entity_poly.entity_id
_entity_poly.type
_entity_poly.pdbx_seq_one_letter_code
_entity_poly.pdbx_strand_id
1 'polypeptide(L)'
;MAKEQLLDPAARKKRTDLDGALNYLLIGSDHRPGANPEDQRSDTILIVHVPAGMRQAYLISVPRDLLVALPAAPGFPGGPDKVNAAYEHGGGGEGGARLLSTTLSRLTGIRFDGAALVDFAGFKQVIDQLGGIRMCVDTPVRSIHTRHQFDTGCQQMDGARTLDYVRQRYDLPGGDYDRQRHQQQMLRAVLDRAGETRLRSDPVKLDRVLRAAGGALTVDTNGVPLDELLFALRGLPADALRGVRVPSYPQTIDGVSYVVLDNGGGGLFTALRDTRVPEWAGANPRWVTRL
;
A
#
# COMPACT_ATOMS: atom_id res chain seq x y z
N MET A 1 -4.27 21.63 1.58
CA MET A 1 -3.53 20.37 1.71
C MET A 1 -3.17 20.18 3.16
N ALA A 2 -3.64 19.08 3.77
CA ALA A 2 -3.29 18.76 5.15
C ALA A 2 -1.78 18.57 5.26
N LYS A 3 -1.17 19.25 6.20
CA LYS A 3 0.25 19.07 6.52
C LYS A 3 0.40 17.75 7.30
N GLU A 4 0.95 16.73 6.64
CA GLU A 4 2.02 15.88 7.12
C GLU A 4 1.97 15.39 8.56
N GLN A 5 1.24 14.30 8.83
CA GLN A 5 1.41 13.62 10.12
C GLN A 5 1.05 12.12 10.08
N LEU A 6 1.23 11.47 8.91
CA LEU A 6 1.00 10.03 8.79
C LEU A 6 2.13 9.19 9.37
N LEU A 7 3.34 9.76 9.43
CA LEU A 7 4.52 9.07 9.97
C LEU A 7 4.81 9.53 11.39
N ASP A 8 5.04 8.56 12.28
CA ASP A 8 5.64 8.83 13.58
C ASP A 8 7.06 9.37 13.41
N PRO A 9 7.50 10.33 14.23
CA PRO A 9 8.87 10.88 14.16
C PRO A 9 9.96 9.80 14.22
N ALA A 10 9.76 8.70 14.97
CA ALA A 10 10.73 7.59 15.06
C ALA A 10 10.76 6.73 13.80
N ALA A 11 9.65 6.65 13.06
CA ALA A 11 9.54 5.93 11.80
C ALA A 11 9.91 6.78 10.58
N ARG A 12 10.10 8.09 10.76
CA ARG A 12 10.40 9.07 9.70
C ARG A 12 11.88 9.08 9.36
N LYS A 13 12.21 8.98 8.08
CA LYS A 13 13.59 9.16 7.61
C LYS A 13 13.90 10.65 7.46
N LYS A 14 14.88 11.14 8.19
CA LYS A 14 15.36 12.53 7.98
C LYS A 14 16.08 12.60 6.62
N ARG A 15 15.55 13.41 5.72
CA ARG A 15 16.11 13.64 4.39
C ARG A 15 16.15 15.11 4.04
N THR A 16 17.15 15.46 3.21
CA THR A 16 17.30 16.77 2.56
C THR A 16 17.30 16.63 1.03
N ASP A 17 17.31 15.39 0.51
CA ASP A 17 17.40 15.05 -0.91
C ASP A 17 16.68 13.71 -1.20
N LEU A 18 16.59 13.34 -2.46
CA LEU A 18 16.03 12.06 -2.94
C LEU A 18 17.12 11.04 -3.31
N ASP A 19 18.35 11.25 -2.85
CA ASP A 19 19.45 10.33 -3.14
C ASP A 19 19.31 9.01 -2.37
N GLY A 20 19.67 7.90 -3.02
CA GLY A 20 19.57 6.57 -2.47
C GLY A 20 18.19 5.93 -2.59
N ALA A 21 17.99 4.86 -1.85
CA ALA A 21 16.71 4.13 -1.87
C ALA A 21 15.61 4.87 -1.10
N LEU A 22 14.37 4.79 -1.63
CA LEU A 22 13.17 5.39 -1.05
C LEU A 22 12.22 4.32 -0.54
N ASN A 23 11.57 4.59 0.59
CA ASN A 23 10.56 3.73 1.17
C ASN A 23 9.30 4.56 1.49
N TYR A 24 8.20 4.31 0.81
CA TYR A 24 6.90 4.94 1.05
C TYR A 24 5.92 3.95 1.64
N LEU A 25 5.14 4.38 2.62
CA LEU A 25 4.06 3.59 3.21
C LEU A 25 2.73 3.98 2.58
N LEU A 26 2.06 3.03 1.91
CA LEU A 26 0.70 3.22 1.42
C LEU A 26 -0.27 2.47 2.31
N ILE A 27 -1.29 3.19 2.80
CA ILE A 27 -2.32 2.67 3.70
C ILE A 27 -3.68 2.86 3.03
N GLY A 28 -4.39 1.75 2.82
CA GLY A 28 -5.78 1.78 2.42
C GLY A 28 -6.68 1.49 3.61
N SER A 29 -7.57 2.42 3.97
CA SER A 29 -8.53 2.24 5.06
C SER A 29 -9.94 2.06 4.55
N ASP A 30 -10.75 1.34 5.31
CA ASP A 30 -12.18 1.17 5.06
C ASP A 30 -13.02 2.27 5.72
N HIS A 31 -12.40 3.41 6.01
CA HIS A 31 -13.07 4.55 6.62
C HIS A 31 -14.37 4.91 5.88
N ARG A 32 -15.45 5.01 6.65
CA ARG A 32 -16.75 5.49 6.16
C ARG A 32 -17.14 6.72 6.96
N PRO A 33 -17.59 7.80 6.31
CA PRO A 33 -18.11 8.96 7.03
C PRO A 33 -19.21 8.54 8.02
N GLY A 34 -19.03 8.87 9.30
CA GLY A 34 -19.97 8.53 10.38
C GLY A 34 -19.76 7.16 11.05
N ALA A 35 -18.79 6.34 10.61
CA ALA A 35 -18.39 5.14 11.35
C ALA A 35 -17.53 5.51 12.57
N ASN A 36 -17.62 4.69 13.64
CA ASN A 36 -16.75 4.87 14.80
C ASN A 36 -15.29 4.78 14.39
N PRO A 37 -14.42 5.66 14.89
CA PRO A 37 -12.97 5.56 14.65
C PRO A 37 -12.39 4.19 15.04
N GLU A 38 -12.97 3.54 16.06
CA GLU A 38 -12.56 2.23 16.58
C GLU A 38 -12.90 1.06 15.64
N ASP A 39 -13.83 1.25 14.69
CA ASP A 39 -14.22 0.22 13.72
C ASP A 39 -13.41 0.32 12.41
N GLN A 40 -12.45 1.24 12.32
CA GLN A 40 -11.67 1.47 11.11
C GLN A 40 -10.44 0.59 11.09
N ARG A 41 -10.27 -0.16 10.00
CA ARG A 41 -9.10 -1.02 9.78
C ARG A 41 -8.32 -0.62 8.54
N SER A 42 -7.00 -0.82 8.61
CA SER A 42 -6.18 -0.76 7.42
C SER A 42 -6.22 -2.11 6.70
N ASP A 43 -7.00 -2.17 5.61
CA ASP A 43 -7.14 -3.39 4.82
C ASP A 43 -6.02 -3.56 3.78
N THR A 44 -5.33 -2.47 3.45
CA THR A 44 -4.17 -2.46 2.56
C THR A 44 -2.99 -1.82 3.28
N ILE A 45 -1.90 -2.58 3.38
CA ILE A 45 -0.63 -2.13 3.95
C ILE A 45 0.45 -2.47 2.94
N LEU A 46 1.05 -1.46 2.33
CA LEU A 46 2.00 -1.64 1.24
C LEU A 46 3.22 -0.75 1.46
N ILE A 47 4.41 -1.34 1.35
CA ILE A 47 5.66 -0.60 1.31
C ILE A 47 6.10 -0.51 -0.16
N VAL A 48 6.21 0.71 -0.67
CA VAL A 48 6.80 0.98 -1.98
C VAL A 48 8.27 1.24 -1.78
N HIS A 49 9.10 0.30 -2.21
CA HIS A 49 10.55 0.43 -2.17
C HIS A 49 11.08 0.76 -3.57
N VAL A 50 11.78 1.89 -3.68
CA VAL A 50 12.44 2.31 -4.92
C VAL A 50 13.95 2.28 -4.66
N PRO A 51 14.71 1.35 -5.25
CA PRO A 51 16.16 1.30 -5.12
C PRO A 51 16.82 2.56 -5.67
N ALA A 52 18.04 2.83 -5.26
CA ALA A 52 18.89 3.88 -5.84
C ALA A 52 18.93 3.74 -7.37
N GLY A 53 18.91 4.88 -8.08
CA GLY A 53 18.85 4.93 -9.55
C GLY A 53 17.44 4.84 -10.12
N MET A 54 16.40 4.59 -9.32
CA MET A 54 14.96 4.71 -9.65
C MET A 54 14.51 4.02 -10.94
N ARG A 55 15.16 2.88 -11.30
CA ARG A 55 14.85 2.12 -12.52
C ARG A 55 13.80 1.03 -12.32
N GLN A 56 13.54 0.67 -11.07
CA GLN A 56 12.57 -0.34 -10.65
C GLN A 56 11.87 0.13 -9.38
N ALA A 57 10.71 -0.44 -9.08
CA ALA A 57 10.08 -0.30 -7.78
C ALA A 57 9.44 -1.62 -7.35
N TYR A 58 9.47 -1.86 -6.05
CA TYR A 58 8.94 -3.06 -5.42
C TYR A 58 7.74 -2.69 -4.56
N LEU A 59 6.60 -3.28 -4.89
CA LEU A 59 5.35 -3.12 -4.14
C LEU A 59 5.26 -4.27 -3.14
N ILE A 60 5.69 -4.04 -1.90
CA ILE A 60 5.80 -5.05 -0.86
C ILE A 60 4.54 -5.04 -0.03
N SER A 61 3.66 -6.02 -0.25
CA SER A 61 2.41 -6.16 0.50
C SER A 61 2.66 -6.86 1.83
N VAL A 62 2.27 -6.18 2.92
CA VAL A 62 2.28 -6.73 4.27
C VAL A 62 0.89 -7.31 4.56
N PRO A 63 0.78 -8.62 4.88
CA PRO A 63 -0.50 -9.20 5.22
C PRO A 63 -1.12 -8.49 6.43
N ARG A 64 -2.35 -8.02 6.31
CA ARG A 64 -3.04 -7.27 7.38
C ARG A 64 -3.18 -8.04 8.69
N ASP A 65 -3.29 -9.38 8.59
CA ASP A 65 -3.42 -10.30 9.72
C ASP A 65 -2.05 -10.80 10.24
N LEU A 66 -0.93 -10.18 9.81
CA LEU A 66 0.41 -10.55 10.25
C LEU A 66 0.54 -10.31 11.76
N LEU A 67 0.90 -11.36 12.50
CA LEU A 67 1.16 -11.29 13.93
C LEU A 67 2.47 -10.54 14.19
N VAL A 68 2.38 -9.45 14.93
CA VAL A 68 3.50 -8.56 15.25
C VAL A 68 3.38 -8.04 16.68
N ALA A 69 4.48 -7.58 17.27
CA ALA A 69 4.45 -6.84 18.52
C ALA A 69 4.07 -5.38 18.26
N LEU A 70 2.88 -4.98 18.68
CA LEU A 70 2.42 -3.60 18.60
C LEU A 70 3.00 -2.75 19.73
N PRO A 71 3.44 -1.51 19.45
CA PRO A 71 3.82 -0.56 20.50
C PRO A 71 2.59 -0.15 21.32
N ALA A 72 2.84 0.31 22.55
CA ALA A 72 1.80 0.92 23.36
C ALA A 72 1.26 2.21 22.73
N ALA A 73 -0.04 2.46 22.92
CA ALA A 73 -0.75 3.66 22.48
C ALA A 73 -1.75 4.09 23.58
N PRO A 74 -2.32 5.29 23.53
CA PRO A 74 -3.36 5.70 24.49
C PRO A 74 -4.50 4.67 24.54
N GLY A 75 -4.75 4.12 25.72
CA GLY A 75 -5.76 3.08 25.94
C GLY A 75 -5.35 1.65 25.55
N PHE A 76 -4.14 1.46 25.01
CA PHE A 76 -3.61 0.15 24.62
C PHE A 76 -2.19 -0.06 25.20
N PRO A 77 -1.95 -1.09 26.02
CA PRO A 77 -0.64 -1.31 26.68
C PRO A 77 0.46 -1.80 25.73
N GLY A 78 0.14 -2.11 24.48
CA GLY A 78 1.02 -2.80 23.54
C GLY A 78 0.94 -4.31 23.72
N GLY A 79 1.54 -5.04 22.78
CA GLY A 79 1.57 -6.50 22.82
C GLY A 79 1.45 -7.15 21.45
N PRO A 80 1.41 -8.49 21.38
CA PRO A 80 1.24 -9.22 20.14
C PRO A 80 -0.20 -9.10 19.62
N ASP A 81 -0.34 -8.65 18.36
CA ASP A 81 -1.62 -8.59 17.68
C ASP A 81 -1.39 -8.54 16.16
N LYS A 82 -2.48 -8.50 15.37
CA LYS A 82 -2.46 -8.30 13.91
C LYS A 82 -1.92 -6.91 13.57
N VAL A 83 -1.10 -6.81 12.55
CA VAL A 83 -0.50 -5.53 12.16
C VAL A 83 -1.55 -4.45 11.84
N ASN A 84 -2.72 -4.82 11.29
CA ASN A 84 -3.80 -3.87 11.02
C ASN A 84 -4.47 -3.31 12.29
N ALA A 85 -4.38 -4.02 13.43
CA ALA A 85 -4.87 -3.53 14.73
C ALA A 85 -4.08 -2.29 15.21
N ALA A 86 -2.85 -2.09 14.74
CA ALA A 86 -2.12 -0.86 14.99
C ALA A 86 -2.88 0.39 14.51
N TYR A 87 -3.57 0.29 13.36
CA TYR A 87 -4.37 1.40 12.84
C TYR A 87 -5.58 1.69 13.71
N GLU A 88 -6.26 0.65 14.19
CA GLU A 88 -7.40 0.72 15.10
C GLU A 88 -6.98 1.28 16.47
N HIS A 89 -5.95 0.69 17.13
CA HIS A 89 -5.44 1.15 18.42
C HIS A 89 -4.86 2.57 18.39
N GLY A 90 -4.42 3.04 17.22
CA GLY A 90 -4.01 4.44 17.01
C GLY A 90 -5.17 5.42 16.84
N GLY A 91 -6.44 4.95 16.88
CA GLY A 91 -7.64 5.76 16.70
C GLY A 91 -8.00 6.05 15.25
N GLY A 92 -7.50 5.26 14.29
CA GLY A 92 -7.72 5.50 12.86
C GLY A 92 -7.05 6.78 12.33
N GLY A 93 -7.34 7.14 11.07
CA GLY A 93 -6.84 8.38 10.47
C GLY A 93 -5.32 8.57 10.62
N GLU A 94 -4.92 9.78 10.97
CA GLU A 94 -3.49 10.12 11.16
C GLU A 94 -2.86 9.39 12.37
N GLY A 95 -3.61 9.24 13.46
CA GLY A 95 -3.13 8.53 14.66
C GLY A 95 -2.88 7.06 14.38
N GLY A 96 -3.83 6.41 13.69
CA GLY A 96 -3.70 5.03 13.21
C GLY A 96 -2.51 4.84 12.27
N ALA A 97 -2.33 5.75 11.32
CA ALA A 97 -1.20 5.72 10.40
C ALA A 97 0.15 5.86 11.14
N ARG A 98 0.22 6.73 12.15
CA ARG A 98 1.43 6.88 13.00
C ARG A 98 1.78 5.61 13.74
N LEU A 99 0.81 4.99 14.43
CA LEU A 99 1.08 3.75 15.17
C LEU A 99 1.46 2.61 14.24
N LEU A 100 0.79 2.51 13.08
CA LEU A 100 1.13 1.54 12.04
C LEU A 100 2.55 1.78 11.49
N SER A 101 2.94 3.03 11.23
CA SER A 101 4.28 3.37 10.74
C SER A 101 5.38 2.99 11.74
N THR A 102 5.14 3.24 13.05
CA THR A 102 6.03 2.80 14.14
C THR A 102 6.14 1.28 14.19
N THR A 103 5.00 0.58 14.11
CA THR A 103 4.95 -0.88 14.11
C THR A 103 5.78 -1.47 12.96
N LEU A 104 5.56 -0.96 11.73
CA LEU A 104 6.27 -1.43 10.55
C LEU A 104 7.76 -1.07 10.58
N SER A 105 8.11 0.12 11.10
CA SER A 105 9.52 0.49 11.27
C SER A 105 10.25 -0.43 12.24
N ARG A 106 9.61 -0.81 13.36
CA ARG A 106 10.17 -1.79 14.32
C ARG A 106 10.28 -3.18 13.70
N LEU A 107 9.26 -3.63 12.96
CA LEU A 107 9.23 -4.94 12.32
C LEU A 107 10.32 -5.08 11.25
N THR A 108 10.44 -4.09 10.37
CA THR A 108 11.30 -4.15 9.20
C THR A 108 12.69 -3.58 9.43
N GLY A 109 12.83 -2.70 10.42
CA GLY A 109 14.06 -1.94 10.69
C GLY A 109 14.31 -0.78 9.72
N ILE A 110 13.36 -0.45 8.82
CA ILE A 110 13.47 0.71 7.92
C ILE A 110 12.77 1.94 8.50
N ARG A 111 13.11 3.09 7.94
CA ARG A 111 12.37 4.34 8.10
C ARG A 111 11.75 4.73 6.78
N PHE A 112 10.64 5.47 6.85
CA PHE A 112 9.87 5.88 5.68
C PHE A 112 10.23 7.28 5.22
N ASP A 113 10.33 7.44 3.92
CA ASP A 113 10.56 8.72 3.23
C ASP A 113 9.26 9.50 3.05
N GLY A 114 8.11 8.84 3.19
CA GLY A 114 6.78 9.43 3.13
C GLY A 114 5.69 8.39 3.31
N ALA A 115 4.45 8.83 3.36
CA ALA A 115 3.29 7.96 3.44
C ALA A 115 2.08 8.54 2.70
N ALA A 116 1.16 7.67 2.30
CA ALA A 116 -0.15 8.05 1.81
C ALA A 116 -1.23 7.20 2.48
N LEU A 117 -2.29 7.86 2.92
CA LEU A 117 -3.51 7.26 3.44
C LEU A 117 -4.64 7.56 2.48
N VAL A 118 -5.31 6.53 2.00
CA VAL A 118 -6.45 6.65 1.10
C VAL A 118 -7.63 5.84 1.63
N ASP A 119 -8.80 6.45 1.69
CA ASP A 119 -10.05 5.75 1.95
C ASP A 119 -10.75 5.34 0.64
N PHE A 120 -11.85 4.61 0.75
CA PHE A 120 -12.61 4.12 -0.40
C PHE A 120 -13.19 5.25 -1.28
N ALA A 121 -13.53 6.38 -0.68
CA ALA A 121 -14.09 7.52 -1.43
C ALA A 121 -13.01 8.19 -2.27
N GLY A 122 -11.86 8.50 -1.66
CA GLY A 122 -10.71 9.08 -2.35
C GLY A 122 -10.15 8.17 -3.42
N PHE A 123 -10.09 6.85 -3.13
CA PHE A 123 -9.69 5.87 -4.13
C PHE A 123 -10.55 5.96 -5.40
N LYS A 124 -11.89 5.90 -5.26
CA LYS A 124 -12.80 6.00 -6.40
C LYS A 124 -12.61 7.29 -7.17
N GLN A 125 -12.52 8.42 -6.46
CA GLN A 125 -12.36 9.73 -7.07
C GLN A 125 -11.06 9.85 -7.86
N VAL A 126 -9.93 9.33 -7.35
CA VAL A 126 -8.65 9.31 -8.07
C VAL A 126 -8.78 8.52 -9.38
N ILE A 127 -9.33 7.31 -9.33
CA ILE A 127 -9.51 6.47 -10.53
C ILE A 127 -10.44 7.15 -11.56
N ASP A 128 -11.55 7.74 -11.10
CA ASP A 128 -12.51 8.42 -11.98
C ASP A 128 -11.90 9.67 -12.63
N GLN A 129 -11.07 10.44 -11.91
CA GLN A 129 -10.35 11.59 -12.46
C GLN A 129 -9.30 11.20 -13.51
N LEU A 130 -8.78 9.98 -13.45
CA LEU A 130 -7.92 9.41 -14.49
C LEU A 130 -8.71 8.93 -15.72
N GLY A 131 -10.05 8.97 -15.68
CA GLY A 131 -10.93 8.41 -16.71
C GLY A 131 -11.00 6.89 -16.66
N GLY A 132 -10.84 6.31 -15.48
CA GLY A 132 -10.75 4.88 -15.26
C GLY A 132 -9.37 4.30 -15.58
N ILE A 133 -9.18 3.03 -15.23
CA ILE A 133 -7.94 2.28 -15.49
C ILE A 133 -8.23 0.94 -16.16
N ARG A 134 -7.25 0.40 -16.87
CA ARG A 134 -7.35 -0.91 -17.49
C ARG A 134 -6.84 -1.98 -16.53
N MET A 135 -7.76 -2.77 -15.97
CA MET A 135 -7.45 -3.90 -15.10
C MET A 135 -7.54 -5.22 -15.86
N CYS A 136 -6.59 -6.12 -15.61
CA CYS A 136 -6.62 -7.48 -16.16
C CYS A 136 -7.00 -8.46 -15.05
N VAL A 137 -8.18 -9.06 -15.20
CA VAL A 137 -8.69 -10.11 -14.33
C VAL A 137 -8.05 -11.43 -14.75
N ASP A 138 -7.31 -12.07 -13.87
CA ASP A 138 -6.62 -13.33 -14.13
C ASP A 138 -7.44 -14.57 -13.70
N THR A 139 -8.27 -14.42 -12.68
CA THR A 139 -9.20 -15.45 -12.20
C THR A 139 -10.58 -14.86 -12.11
N PRO A 140 -11.60 -15.49 -12.74
CA PRO A 140 -12.96 -14.96 -12.68
C PRO A 140 -13.46 -15.01 -11.24
N VAL A 141 -14.13 -13.93 -10.81
CA VAL A 141 -14.64 -13.82 -9.44
C VAL A 141 -15.96 -13.05 -9.42
N ARG A 142 -16.89 -13.52 -8.60
CA ARG A 142 -18.14 -12.80 -8.35
C ARG A 142 -18.04 -11.97 -7.08
N SER A 143 -18.29 -10.69 -7.21
CA SER A 143 -18.27 -9.79 -6.06
C SER A 143 -19.26 -10.20 -4.98
N ILE A 144 -18.78 -10.28 -3.73
CA ILE A 144 -19.64 -10.47 -2.56
C ILE A 144 -20.39 -9.19 -2.18
N HIS A 145 -19.92 -8.02 -2.66
CA HIS A 145 -20.49 -6.71 -2.32
C HIS A 145 -21.57 -6.27 -3.29
N THR A 146 -21.29 -6.36 -4.61
CA THR A 146 -22.17 -5.86 -5.68
C THR A 146 -22.82 -6.96 -6.48
N ARG A 147 -22.39 -8.23 -6.31
CA ARG A 147 -22.78 -9.38 -7.12
C ARG A 147 -22.33 -9.31 -8.58
N HIS A 148 -21.51 -8.31 -8.94
CA HIS A 148 -20.95 -8.18 -10.27
C HIS A 148 -20.02 -9.37 -10.58
N GLN A 149 -20.11 -9.87 -11.81
CA GLN A 149 -19.21 -10.92 -12.31
C GLN A 149 -18.02 -10.25 -13.00
N PHE A 150 -16.81 -10.55 -12.52
CA PHE A 150 -15.56 -10.16 -13.17
C PHE A 150 -15.05 -11.36 -13.95
N ASP A 151 -15.19 -11.33 -15.26
CA ASP A 151 -14.69 -12.38 -16.15
C ASP A 151 -13.21 -12.16 -16.46
N THR A 152 -12.50 -13.26 -16.77
CA THR A 152 -11.08 -13.22 -17.15
C THR A 152 -10.84 -12.32 -18.37
N GLY A 153 -9.78 -11.55 -18.34
CA GLY A 153 -9.38 -10.64 -19.40
C GLY A 153 -9.20 -9.20 -18.94
N CYS A 154 -8.71 -8.37 -19.83
CA CYS A 154 -8.45 -6.96 -19.53
C CYS A 154 -9.68 -6.11 -19.83
N GLN A 155 -10.13 -5.32 -18.87
CA GLN A 155 -11.34 -4.49 -18.95
C GLN A 155 -11.05 -3.08 -18.44
N GLN A 156 -11.74 -2.09 -19.03
CA GLN A 156 -11.73 -0.74 -18.49
C GLN A 156 -12.66 -0.68 -17.26
N MET A 157 -12.13 -0.21 -16.15
CA MET A 157 -12.88 -0.09 -14.90
C MET A 157 -12.84 1.34 -14.38
N ASP A 158 -13.99 1.86 -13.95
CA ASP A 158 -14.11 3.07 -13.16
C ASP A 158 -13.69 2.84 -11.71
N GLY A 159 -13.74 3.88 -10.89
CA GLY A 159 -13.34 3.79 -9.47
C GLY A 159 -14.19 2.80 -8.68
N ALA A 160 -15.49 2.72 -8.94
CA ALA A 160 -16.40 1.84 -8.21
C ALA A 160 -16.12 0.36 -8.55
N ARG A 161 -15.98 0.03 -9.83
CA ARG A 161 -15.67 -1.34 -10.28
C ARG A 161 -14.26 -1.77 -9.87
N THR A 162 -13.29 -0.85 -9.96
CA THR A 162 -11.92 -1.12 -9.51
C THR A 162 -11.88 -1.41 -8.01
N LEU A 163 -12.54 -0.57 -7.18
CA LEU A 163 -12.62 -0.79 -5.75
C LEU A 163 -13.28 -2.14 -5.41
N ASP A 164 -14.37 -2.47 -6.10
CA ASP A 164 -15.07 -3.73 -5.89
C ASP A 164 -14.16 -4.92 -6.21
N TYR A 165 -13.45 -4.88 -7.33
CA TYR A 165 -12.52 -5.95 -7.74
C TYR A 165 -11.34 -6.12 -6.77
N VAL A 166 -10.64 -5.04 -6.39
CA VAL A 166 -9.43 -5.14 -5.54
C VAL A 166 -9.72 -5.47 -4.08
N ARG A 167 -10.99 -5.53 -3.69
CA ARG A 167 -11.43 -5.97 -2.36
C ARG A 167 -11.82 -7.44 -2.30
N GLN A 168 -11.95 -8.11 -3.46
CA GLN A 168 -12.34 -9.52 -3.48
C GLN A 168 -11.25 -10.39 -2.88
N ARG A 169 -11.64 -11.33 -2.02
CA ARG A 169 -10.77 -12.35 -1.39
C ARG A 169 -11.44 -13.71 -1.26
N TYR A 170 -12.79 -13.70 -1.22
CA TYR A 170 -13.58 -14.92 -1.18
C TYR A 170 -13.66 -15.51 -2.59
N ASP A 171 -13.75 -16.82 -2.69
CA ASP A 171 -13.77 -17.58 -3.95
C ASP A 171 -12.49 -17.38 -4.81
N LEU A 172 -11.40 -16.90 -4.21
CA LEU A 172 -10.09 -16.84 -4.81
C LEU A 172 -9.17 -17.89 -4.18
N PRO A 173 -8.38 -18.64 -4.97
CA PRO A 173 -7.54 -19.73 -4.46
C PRO A 173 -6.53 -19.30 -3.39
N GLY A 174 -5.94 -18.12 -3.54
CA GLY A 174 -4.98 -17.55 -2.60
C GLY A 174 -5.61 -16.62 -1.55
N GLY A 175 -6.94 -16.41 -1.57
CA GLY A 175 -7.64 -15.58 -0.59
C GLY A 175 -7.06 -14.16 -0.46
N ASP A 176 -6.56 -13.83 0.73
CA ASP A 176 -5.99 -12.50 1.00
C ASP A 176 -4.72 -12.20 0.18
N TYR A 177 -3.95 -13.21 -0.19
CA TYR A 177 -2.76 -13.02 -1.04
C TYR A 177 -3.14 -12.66 -2.48
N ASP A 178 -4.25 -13.18 -3.00
CA ASP A 178 -4.76 -12.77 -4.31
C ASP A 178 -5.27 -11.33 -4.27
N ARG A 179 -5.95 -10.93 -3.18
CA ARG A 179 -6.34 -9.54 -2.96
C ARG A 179 -5.12 -8.60 -2.98
N GLN A 180 -4.03 -8.95 -2.29
CA GLN A 180 -2.79 -8.18 -2.30
C GLN A 180 -2.22 -8.05 -3.71
N ARG A 181 -2.23 -9.12 -4.49
CA ARG A 181 -1.79 -9.13 -5.89
C ARG A 181 -2.67 -8.23 -6.77
N HIS A 182 -3.99 -8.28 -6.62
CA HIS A 182 -4.91 -7.37 -7.34
C HIS A 182 -4.66 -5.90 -6.99
N GLN A 183 -4.35 -5.59 -5.73
CA GLN A 183 -3.97 -4.24 -5.30
C GLN A 183 -2.65 -3.78 -5.94
N GLN A 184 -1.67 -4.65 -6.06
CA GLN A 184 -0.42 -4.36 -6.75
C GLN A 184 -0.63 -4.14 -8.26
N GLN A 185 -1.44 -4.99 -8.91
CA GLN A 185 -1.82 -4.83 -10.32
C GLN A 185 -2.56 -3.51 -10.57
N MET A 186 -3.44 -3.12 -9.65
CA MET A 186 -4.14 -1.84 -9.71
C MET A 186 -3.16 -0.66 -9.65
N LEU A 187 -2.18 -0.69 -8.74
CA LEU A 187 -1.17 0.38 -8.68
C LEU A 187 -0.36 0.48 -9.97
N ARG A 188 -0.04 -0.64 -10.60
CA ARG A 188 0.57 -0.64 -11.94
C ARG A 188 -0.35 0.02 -12.96
N ALA A 189 -1.63 -0.38 -13.02
CA ALA A 189 -2.59 0.18 -13.97
C ALA A 189 -2.79 1.70 -13.77
N VAL A 190 -2.77 2.18 -12.52
CA VAL A 190 -2.76 3.63 -12.21
C VAL A 190 -1.52 4.31 -12.77
N LEU A 191 -0.34 3.70 -12.61
CA LEU A 191 0.92 4.24 -13.11
C LEU A 191 0.96 4.27 -14.64
N ASP A 192 0.46 3.21 -15.31
CA ASP A 192 0.28 3.17 -16.77
C ASP A 192 -0.63 4.31 -17.23
N ARG A 193 -1.81 4.44 -16.60
CA ARG A 193 -2.79 5.47 -16.95
C ARG A 193 -2.25 6.89 -16.72
N ALA A 194 -1.51 7.10 -15.62
CA ALA A 194 -0.84 8.36 -15.36
C ALA A 194 0.20 8.72 -16.44
N GLY A 195 0.88 7.72 -16.99
CA GLY A 195 1.78 7.87 -18.12
C GLY A 195 1.05 8.27 -19.41
N GLU A 196 0.00 7.52 -19.79
CA GLU A 196 -0.83 7.78 -20.98
C GLU A 196 -1.45 9.19 -20.96
N THR A 197 -1.94 9.63 -19.80
CA THR A 197 -2.58 10.94 -19.65
C THR A 197 -1.59 12.09 -19.43
N ARG A 198 -0.30 11.80 -19.45
CA ARG A 198 0.79 12.75 -19.15
C ARG A 198 0.66 13.42 -17.78
N LEU A 199 0.00 12.77 -16.82
CA LEU A 199 -0.22 13.30 -15.47
C LEU A 199 1.11 13.62 -14.78
N ARG A 200 2.14 12.80 -15.01
CA ARG A 200 3.48 12.95 -14.41
C ARG A 200 4.25 14.17 -14.92
N SER A 201 3.84 14.73 -16.04
CA SER A 201 4.46 15.93 -16.65
C SER A 201 3.55 17.16 -16.66
N ASP A 202 2.34 17.06 -16.09
CA ASP A 202 1.36 18.14 -16.04
C ASP A 202 0.96 18.44 -14.59
N PRO A 203 1.64 19.42 -13.92
CA PRO A 203 1.37 19.75 -12.52
C PRO A 203 -0.08 20.21 -12.28
N VAL A 204 -0.72 20.83 -13.28
CA VAL A 204 -2.11 21.30 -13.18
C VAL A 204 -3.09 20.14 -13.14
N LYS A 205 -2.88 19.14 -13.99
CA LYS A 205 -3.70 17.93 -13.97
C LYS A 205 -3.51 17.16 -12.67
N LEU A 206 -2.26 17.05 -12.20
CA LEU A 206 -1.97 16.39 -10.93
C LEU A 206 -2.67 17.09 -9.76
N ASP A 207 -2.54 18.41 -9.64
CA ASP A 207 -3.20 19.18 -8.59
C ASP A 207 -4.74 18.98 -8.65
N ARG A 208 -5.31 18.92 -9.85
CA ARG A 208 -6.74 18.61 -10.02
C ARG A 208 -7.13 17.23 -9.49
N VAL A 209 -6.35 16.19 -9.79
CA VAL A 209 -6.57 14.82 -9.28
C VAL A 209 -6.48 14.79 -7.76
N LEU A 210 -5.45 15.43 -7.19
CA LEU A 210 -5.26 15.48 -5.73
C LEU A 210 -6.37 16.25 -5.04
N ARG A 211 -6.82 17.39 -5.60
CA ARG A 211 -7.95 18.16 -5.04
C ARG A 211 -9.27 17.43 -5.15
N ALA A 212 -9.48 16.67 -6.22
CA ALA A 212 -10.69 15.86 -6.39
C ALA A 212 -10.79 14.74 -5.34
N ALA A 213 -9.67 14.15 -4.95
CA ALA A 213 -9.64 13.19 -3.85
C ALA A 213 -9.98 13.83 -2.49
N GLY A 214 -9.78 15.16 -2.36
CA GLY A 214 -10.15 15.92 -1.16
C GLY A 214 -9.51 15.39 0.11
N GLY A 215 -10.28 15.38 1.21
CA GLY A 215 -9.84 14.86 2.51
C GLY A 215 -9.72 13.33 2.58
N ALA A 216 -10.18 12.62 1.55
CA ALA A 216 -10.15 11.16 1.47
C ALA A 216 -8.78 10.61 0.99
N LEU A 217 -7.86 11.48 0.60
CA LEU A 217 -6.47 11.19 0.33
C LEU A 217 -5.57 12.14 1.13
N THR A 218 -4.83 11.60 2.08
CA THR A 218 -3.80 12.33 2.83
C THR A 218 -2.42 11.86 2.38
N VAL A 219 -1.54 12.80 2.05
CA VAL A 219 -0.16 12.51 1.63
C VAL A 219 0.81 13.20 2.59
N ASP A 220 1.71 12.42 3.17
CA ASP A 220 2.86 12.88 3.96
C ASP A 220 4.12 12.70 3.11
N THR A 221 4.63 13.78 2.58
CA THR A 221 5.85 13.77 1.75
C THR A 221 7.13 13.93 2.55
N ASN A 222 7.02 13.99 3.88
CA ASN A 222 8.15 14.15 4.78
C ASN A 222 9.03 15.38 4.47
N GLY A 223 8.40 16.47 4.03
CA GLY A 223 9.07 17.73 3.70
C GLY A 223 9.62 17.81 2.27
N VAL A 224 9.62 16.74 1.51
CA VAL A 224 9.98 16.77 0.08
C VAL A 224 8.81 17.33 -0.72
N PRO A 225 8.98 18.35 -1.57
CA PRO A 225 7.93 18.84 -2.44
C PRO A 225 7.39 17.73 -3.35
N LEU A 226 6.06 17.65 -3.49
CA LEU A 226 5.42 16.57 -4.27
C LEU A 226 5.83 16.59 -5.74
N ASP A 227 6.02 17.76 -6.31
CA ASP A 227 6.49 17.96 -7.69
C ASP A 227 7.93 17.45 -7.87
N GLU A 228 8.81 17.65 -6.90
CA GLU A 228 10.16 17.10 -6.88
C GLU A 228 10.14 15.56 -6.85
N LEU A 229 9.31 14.97 -5.98
CA LEU A 229 9.12 13.53 -5.92
C LEU A 229 8.62 12.96 -7.25
N LEU A 230 7.62 13.61 -7.86
CA LEU A 230 7.08 13.18 -9.15
C LEU A 230 8.08 13.34 -10.28
N PHE A 231 8.87 14.41 -10.25
CA PHE A 231 9.95 14.61 -11.21
C PHE A 231 11.01 13.51 -11.08
N ALA A 232 11.40 13.14 -9.86
CA ALA A 232 12.34 12.06 -9.62
C ALA A 232 11.82 10.70 -10.15
N LEU A 233 10.53 10.43 -9.94
CA LEU A 233 9.89 9.17 -10.35
C LEU A 233 9.35 9.16 -11.80
N ARG A 234 9.49 10.28 -12.54
CA ARG A 234 8.91 10.39 -13.90
C ARG A 234 9.44 9.35 -14.89
N GLY A 235 10.66 8.89 -14.68
CA GLY A 235 11.34 7.90 -15.53
C GLY A 235 11.04 6.45 -15.16
N LEU A 236 10.28 6.19 -14.08
CA LEU A 236 9.94 4.83 -13.68
C LEU A 236 8.81 4.29 -14.58
N PRO A 237 9.09 3.32 -15.45
CA PRO A 237 8.05 2.74 -16.30
C PRO A 237 7.20 1.75 -15.48
N ALA A 238 5.94 1.58 -15.85
CA ALA A 238 5.02 0.72 -15.09
C ALA A 238 5.41 -0.77 -15.17
N ASP A 239 6.03 -1.21 -16.25
CA ASP A 239 6.56 -2.56 -16.42
C ASP A 239 7.81 -2.86 -15.56
N ALA A 240 8.40 -1.82 -14.95
CA ALA A 240 9.46 -1.95 -13.96
C ALA A 240 8.96 -2.19 -12.52
N LEU A 241 7.63 -2.19 -12.32
CA LEU A 241 7.06 -2.56 -11.03
C LEU A 241 7.12 -4.08 -10.81
N ARG A 242 7.46 -4.45 -9.59
CA ARG A 242 7.46 -5.83 -9.11
C ARG A 242 6.61 -5.93 -7.87
N GLY A 243 5.61 -6.81 -7.88
CA GLY A 243 4.87 -7.17 -6.69
C GLY A 243 5.70 -8.10 -5.81
N VAL A 244 5.76 -7.83 -4.52
CA VAL A 244 6.41 -8.70 -3.54
C VAL A 244 5.41 -9.03 -2.46
N ARG A 245 5.26 -10.32 -2.18
CA ARG A 245 4.53 -10.81 -1.03
C ARG A 245 5.52 -11.07 0.10
N VAL A 246 5.26 -10.53 1.29
CA VAL A 246 6.06 -10.87 2.48
C VAL A 246 5.98 -12.37 2.72
N PRO A 247 7.12 -13.08 2.78
CA PRO A 247 7.15 -14.51 3.08
C PRO A 247 6.46 -14.81 4.40
N SER A 248 5.33 -15.52 4.33
CA SER A 248 4.45 -15.74 5.48
C SER A 248 3.44 -16.86 5.18
N TYR A 249 2.82 -17.39 6.22
CA TYR A 249 1.79 -18.43 6.11
C TYR A 249 0.68 -18.23 7.17
N PRO A 250 -0.54 -18.70 6.90
CA PRO A 250 -1.62 -18.62 7.87
C PRO A 250 -1.38 -19.62 9.02
N GLN A 251 -1.69 -19.20 10.26
CA GLN A 251 -1.61 -20.02 11.47
C GLN A 251 -2.75 -19.66 12.41
N THR A 252 -3.39 -20.67 13.00
CA THR A 252 -4.35 -20.46 14.09
C THR A 252 -3.63 -20.60 15.44
N ILE A 253 -3.72 -19.57 16.28
CA ILE A 253 -3.14 -19.53 17.61
C ILE A 253 -4.28 -19.22 18.58
N ASP A 254 -4.53 -20.07 19.55
CA ASP A 254 -5.59 -19.93 20.55
C ASP A 254 -6.97 -19.63 19.94
N GLY A 255 -7.29 -20.32 18.83
CA GLY A 255 -8.56 -20.16 18.11
C GLY A 255 -8.66 -18.92 17.22
N VAL A 256 -7.66 -18.05 17.19
CA VAL A 256 -7.60 -16.84 16.36
C VAL A 256 -6.73 -17.11 15.13
N SER A 257 -7.24 -16.74 13.95
CA SER A 257 -6.48 -16.85 12.70
C SER A 257 -5.52 -15.68 12.54
N TYR A 258 -4.24 -15.98 12.40
CA TYR A 258 -3.14 -15.04 12.12
C TYR A 258 -2.42 -15.42 10.84
N VAL A 259 -1.59 -14.51 10.37
CA VAL A 259 -0.49 -14.78 9.44
C VAL A 259 0.81 -14.64 10.20
N VAL A 260 1.74 -15.56 10.04
CA VAL A 260 3.05 -15.52 10.70
C VAL A 260 4.16 -15.49 9.64
N LEU A 261 5.27 -14.82 9.97
CA LEU A 261 6.44 -14.79 9.08
C LEU A 261 7.01 -16.21 8.92
N ASP A 262 7.38 -16.55 7.69
CA ASP A 262 8.25 -17.69 7.47
C ASP A 262 9.74 -17.25 7.59
N ASN A 263 10.66 -18.23 7.51
CA ASN A 263 12.10 -17.95 7.61
C ASN A 263 12.62 -16.98 6.54
N GLY A 264 11.92 -16.84 5.40
CA GLY A 264 12.26 -15.91 4.33
C GLY A 264 11.87 -14.47 4.62
N GLY A 265 10.90 -14.24 5.54
CA GLY A 265 10.43 -12.89 5.89
C GLY A 265 11.53 -12.03 6.50
N GLY A 266 12.33 -12.59 7.39
CA GLY A 266 13.51 -11.91 7.96
C GLY A 266 14.54 -11.54 6.90
N GLY A 267 14.74 -12.40 5.89
CA GLY A 267 15.64 -12.14 4.76
C GLY A 267 15.17 -10.96 3.89
N LEU A 268 13.86 -10.82 3.63
CA LEU A 268 13.30 -9.67 2.92
C LEU A 268 13.54 -8.36 3.69
N PHE A 269 13.28 -8.37 5.01
CA PHE A 269 13.46 -7.16 5.82
C PHE A 269 14.94 -6.77 5.96
N THR A 270 15.84 -7.74 6.01
CA THR A 270 17.28 -7.49 5.93
C THR A 270 17.66 -6.86 4.59
N ALA A 271 17.15 -7.39 3.47
CA ALA A 271 17.38 -6.82 2.15
C ALA A 271 16.82 -5.39 2.00
N LEU A 272 15.67 -5.10 2.63
CA LEU A 272 15.11 -3.74 2.69
C LEU A 272 16.06 -2.76 3.42
N ARG A 273 16.56 -3.14 4.59
CA ARG A 273 17.50 -2.31 5.37
C ARG A 273 18.80 -2.07 4.61
N ASP A 274 19.31 -3.10 3.96
CA ASP A 274 20.59 -3.07 3.26
C ASP A 274 20.46 -2.57 1.81
N THR A 275 19.27 -2.10 1.40
CA THR A 275 18.97 -1.65 0.02
C THR A 275 19.27 -2.68 -1.07
N ARG A 276 19.15 -4.00 -0.74
CA ARG A 276 19.43 -5.14 -1.62
C ARG A 276 18.16 -5.93 -2.01
N VAL A 277 17.03 -5.23 -2.09
CA VAL A 277 15.76 -5.86 -2.52
C VAL A 277 15.86 -6.45 -3.94
N PRO A 278 16.54 -5.83 -4.93
CA PRO A 278 16.71 -6.43 -6.25
C PRO A 278 17.37 -7.81 -6.22
N GLU A 279 18.44 -7.97 -5.44
CA GLU A 279 19.18 -9.24 -5.30
C GLU A 279 18.32 -10.28 -4.58
N TRP A 280 17.65 -9.87 -3.50
CA TRP A 280 16.74 -10.75 -2.78
C TRP A 280 15.60 -11.23 -3.68
N ALA A 281 15.00 -10.34 -4.47
CA ALA A 281 13.92 -10.66 -5.39
C ALA A 281 14.38 -11.66 -6.47
N GLY A 282 15.59 -11.50 -7.01
CA GLY A 282 16.20 -12.44 -7.96
C GLY A 282 16.42 -13.83 -7.37
N ALA A 283 16.81 -13.90 -6.10
CA ALA A 283 17.02 -15.16 -5.38
C ALA A 283 15.73 -15.82 -4.88
N ASN A 284 14.61 -15.07 -4.83
CA ASN A 284 13.36 -15.52 -4.24
C ASN A 284 12.15 -15.35 -5.19
N PRO A 285 12.18 -15.89 -6.43
CA PRO A 285 11.18 -15.61 -7.47
C PRO A 285 9.76 -16.04 -7.08
N ARG A 286 9.60 -17.03 -6.19
CA ARG A 286 8.28 -17.50 -5.70
C ARG A 286 7.48 -16.43 -4.94
N TRP A 287 8.17 -15.42 -4.41
CA TRP A 287 7.56 -14.32 -3.66
C TRP A 287 7.40 -13.04 -4.47
N VAL A 288 7.84 -13.08 -5.73
CA VAL A 288 7.88 -11.91 -6.62
C VAL A 288 6.99 -12.15 -7.83
N THR A 289 6.13 -11.19 -8.12
CA THR A 289 5.24 -11.21 -9.29
C THR A 289 5.63 -10.07 -10.24
N ARG A 290 5.74 -10.38 -11.53
CA ARG A 290 5.72 -9.34 -12.58
C ARG A 290 4.30 -8.85 -12.69
N LEU A 291 4.13 -7.56 -12.51
CA LEU A 291 2.82 -6.93 -12.57
C LEU A 291 2.45 -6.57 -14.00
#